data_0c315201134588eb4ccf42b666d3524b
#
_entry.id   0c315201134588eb4ccf42b666d3524b
#
_cell.length_a   1.000
_cell.length_b   1.000
_cell.length_c   1.000
_cell.angle_alpha   90.00
_cell.angle_beta   90.00
_cell.angle_gamma   90.00
#
_symmetry.space_group_name_H-M   'P 1'
#
loop_
_entity.id
_entity.type
_entity.pdbx_description
1 polymer ?
#
loop_
_entity_poly.entity_id
_entity_poly.type
_entity_poly.pdbx_seq_one_letter_code
_entity_poly.pdbx_strand_id
1 'polypeptide(L)'
;MRLFAVSDILRNTSYYLLEKNKVQFNFAEFPIVQFFFERPDARPAMKDLLAVTGLSSGALSQAVDALIGDGLLERVRSEQDHRSFLIQVTEQLREFRKTPLRHFEKMLEAFRQYSGITPEEMAATEEVFVRLAESRTGGELAVIRQPSDLSVPGLVSHEWNTREYLNTLPVWSLILHFTTNLKIPAMVYYYGKRGRMTLGKIRLMNYLFCLSSHKNETPLIKDIAARFRVSSGVVSQTMNAMIQDGMVERVSLPPDHRLIGIRLTQQGLRMRRQCAASYTCFMQNFLSRIEPEKIELFDRVLNMTLQFLKTDEGKAFLMPEDASGTCCY
;
A
#
# COMPACT_ATOMS: atom_id res chain seq x y z
N MET A 1 -13.11 0.27 -5.40
CA MET A 1 -12.19 0.76 -6.44
C MET A 1 -11.62 2.14 -6.09
N ARG A 2 -12.46 3.16 -5.83
CA ARG A 2 -12.02 4.56 -5.51
C ARG A 2 -10.99 4.64 -4.38
N LEU A 3 -11.20 3.93 -3.28
CA LEU A 3 -10.27 3.92 -2.16
C LEU A 3 -8.85 3.47 -2.56
N PHE A 4 -8.73 2.45 -3.40
CA PHE A 4 -7.40 2.01 -3.89
C PHE A 4 -6.77 3.03 -4.82
N ALA A 5 -7.58 3.70 -5.66
CA ALA A 5 -7.11 4.76 -6.52
C ALA A 5 -6.48 5.89 -5.69
N VAL A 6 -7.22 6.39 -4.69
CA VAL A 6 -6.69 7.42 -3.78
C VAL A 6 -5.44 6.95 -3.06
N SER A 7 -5.44 5.73 -2.52
CA SER A 7 -4.28 5.18 -1.83
C SER A 7 -3.04 5.04 -2.72
N ASP A 8 -3.20 4.59 -3.95
CA ASP A 8 -2.06 4.43 -4.85
C ASP A 8 -1.50 5.80 -5.28
N ILE A 9 -2.36 6.79 -5.48
CA ILE A 9 -1.95 8.19 -5.73
C ILE A 9 -1.14 8.73 -4.53
N LEU A 10 -1.68 8.64 -3.32
CA LEU A 10 -1.01 9.10 -2.10
C LEU A 10 0.35 8.42 -1.90
N ARG A 11 0.40 7.13 -2.14
CA ARG A 11 1.64 6.35 -2.03
C ARG A 11 2.68 6.78 -3.07
N ASN A 12 2.29 6.90 -4.33
CA ASN A 12 3.18 7.34 -5.39
C ASN A 12 3.71 8.76 -5.14
N THR A 13 2.84 9.65 -4.66
CA THR A 13 3.22 11.00 -4.25
C THR A 13 4.22 10.96 -3.08
N SER A 14 4.02 10.07 -2.09
CA SER A 14 4.97 9.89 -0.99
C SER A 14 6.35 9.46 -1.51
N TYR A 15 6.40 8.49 -2.41
CA TYR A 15 7.66 8.07 -3.04
C TYR A 15 8.35 9.22 -3.79
N TYR A 16 7.60 9.98 -4.57
CA TYR A 16 8.13 11.12 -5.31
C TYR A 16 8.73 12.20 -4.41
N LEU A 17 8.05 12.52 -3.30
CA LEU A 17 8.54 13.50 -2.33
C LEU A 17 9.83 13.04 -1.63
N LEU A 18 9.92 11.76 -1.34
CA LEU A 18 11.11 11.16 -0.71
C LEU A 18 12.29 11.12 -1.69
N GLU A 19 12.03 10.79 -2.96
CA GLU A 19 13.07 10.78 -3.98
C GLU A 19 13.65 12.17 -4.25
N LYS A 20 12.83 13.22 -4.21
CA LYS A 20 13.34 14.63 -4.28
C LYS A 20 14.36 14.92 -3.17
N ASN A 21 14.28 14.22 -2.04
CA ASN A 21 15.23 14.32 -0.94
C ASN A 21 16.37 13.28 -1.05
N LYS A 22 16.59 12.70 -2.25
CA LYS A 22 17.61 11.67 -2.54
C LYS A 22 17.43 10.34 -1.76
N VAL A 23 16.21 10.06 -1.29
CA VAL A 23 15.87 8.82 -0.61
C VAL A 23 15.04 7.95 -1.53
N GLN A 24 15.59 6.79 -1.91
CA GLN A 24 14.88 5.80 -2.74
C GLN A 24 14.61 4.55 -1.93
N PHE A 25 13.36 4.10 -1.93
CA PHE A 25 12.95 2.86 -1.28
C PHE A 25 12.51 1.83 -2.31
N ASN A 26 12.88 0.60 -2.09
CA ASN A 26 12.35 -0.51 -2.87
C ASN A 26 10.99 -1.00 -2.31
N PHE A 27 10.37 -1.97 -2.99
CA PHE A 27 9.07 -2.52 -2.59
C PHE A 27 9.03 -3.14 -1.18
N ALA A 28 10.16 -3.64 -0.69
CA ALA A 28 10.23 -4.25 0.63
C ALA A 28 10.52 -3.22 1.72
N GLU A 29 11.24 -2.17 1.41
CA GLU A 29 11.58 -1.09 2.36
C GLU A 29 10.40 -0.18 2.66
N PHE A 30 9.59 0.13 1.65
CA PHE A 30 8.50 1.09 1.81
C PHE A 30 7.48 0.72 2.92
N PRO A 31 6.99 -0.52 3.05
CA PRO A 31 6.08 -0.88 4.14
C PRO A 31 6.70 -0.67 5.53
N ILE A 32 8.02 -0.86 5.65
CA ILE A 32 8.76 -0.63 6.89
C ILE A 32 8.83 0.87 7.20
N VAL A 33 9.22 1.67 6.20
CA VAL A 33 9.29 3.13 6.33
C VAL A 33 7.92 3.71 6.61
N GLN A 34 6.87 3.24 5.94
CA GLN A 34 5.49 3.65 6.21
C GLN A 34 5.08 3.36 7.65
N PHE A 35 5.42 2.17 8.19
CA PHE A 35 5.17 1.84 9.58
C PHE A 35 5.79 2.87 10.53
N PHE A 36 7.04 3.25 10.30
CA PHE A 36 7.73 4.23 11.14
C PHE A 36 7.29 5.68 10.86
N PHE A 37 6.80 5.99 9.67
CA PHE A 37 6.17 7.30 9.42
C PHE A 37 4.92 7.50 10.25
N GLU A 38 4.16 6.44 10.43
CA GLU A 38 2.97 6.44 11.29
C GLU A 38 3.37 6.42 12.78
N ARG A 39 4.46 5.73 13.14
CA ARG A 39 4.89 5.44 14.52
C ARG A 39 6.37 5.74 14.74
N PRO A 40 6.77 7.02 14.76
CA PRO A 40 8.19 7.39 14.82
C PRO A 40 8.87 7.01 16.14
N ASP A 41 8.10 6.76 17.18
CA ASP A 41 8.62 6.41 18.51
C ASP A 41 8.53 4.91 18.81
N ALA A 42 7.98 4.14 17.88
CA ALA A 42 7.89 2.70 18.02
C ALA A 42 9.27 2.03 17.99
N ARG A 43 9.42 0.98 18.80
CA ARG A 43 10.60 0.13 18.86
C ARG A 43 10.21 -1.35 18.66
N PRO A 44 9.72 -1.73 17.46
CA PRO A 44 9.30 -3.11 17.21
C PRO A 44 10.49 -4.06 17.16
N ALA A 45 10.26 -5.31 17.54
CA ALA A 45 11.15 -6.39 17.18
C ALA A 45 10.91 -6.83 15.72
N MET A 46 11.84 -7.58 15.14
CA MET A 46 11.71 -8.10 13.77
C MET A 46 10.41 -8.90 13.52
N LYS A 47 9.94 -9.64 14.53
CA LYS A 47 8.67 -10.39 14.46
C LYS A 47 7.45 -9.46 14.30
N ASP A 48 7.48 -8.29 14.93
CA ASP A 48 6.39 -7.32 14.90
C ASP A 48 6.34 -6.63 13.53
N LEU A 49 7.52 -6.24 12.98
CA LEU A 49 7.63 -5.73 11.62
C LEU A 49 7.18 -6.76 10.58
N LEU A 50 7.52 -8.04 10.79
CA LEU A 50 7.06 -9.11 9.92
C LEU A 50 5.54 -9.18 9.87
N ALA A 51 4.91 -9.07 11.06
CA ALA A 51 3.46 -9.10 11.21
C ALA A 51 2.76 -7.95 10.46
N VAL A 52 3.31 -6.73 10.53
CA VAL A 52 2.65 -5.53 9.96
C VAL A 52 3.00 -5.27 8.51
N THR A 53 4.15 -5.75 8.02
CA THR A 53 4.58 -5.50 6.63
C THR A 53 4.13 -6.56 5.64
N GLY A 54 3.83 -7.78 6.12
CA GLY A 54 3.49 -8.93 5.26
C GLY A 54 4.64 -9.40 4.37
N LEU A 55 5.87 -9.03 4.70
CA LEU A 55 7.08 -9.50 4.00
C LEU A 55 7.42 -10.93 4.43
N SER A 56 8.23 -11.64 3.65
CA SER A 56 8.89 -12.85 4.13
C SER A 56 10.03 -12.47 5.09
N SER A 57 10.41 -13.37 6.00
CA SER A 57 11.50 -13.13 6.97
C SER A 57 12.81 -12.70 6.29
N GLY A 58 13.17 -13.35 5.18
CA GLY A 58 14.37 -12.99 4.41
C GLY A 58 14.27 -11.61 3.76
N ALA A 59 13.11 -11.27 3.15
CA ALA A 59 12.90 -9.97 2.55
C ALA A 59 12.91 -8.84 3.59
N LEU A 60 12.30 -9.09 4.76
CA LEU A 60 12.31 -8.14 5.87
C LEU A 60 13.72 -7.90 6.38
N SER A 61 14.50 -8.97 6.62
CA SER A 61 15.89 -8.84 7.09
C SER A 61 16.73 -8.00 6.12
N GLN A 62 16.68 -8.33 4.83
CA GLN A 62 17.42 -7.59 3.80
C GLN A 62 16.99 -6.11 3.74
N ALA A 63 15.69 -5.84 3.80
CA ALA A 63 15.18 -4.47 3.75
C ALA A 63 15.57 -3.66 5.01
N VAL A 64 15.49 -4.26 6.19
CA VAL A 64 15.94 -3.60 7.43
C VAL A 64 17.44 -3.34 7.41
N ASP A 65 18.25 -4.31 6.95
CA ASP A 65 19.71 -4.15 6.84
C ASP A 65 20.07 -3.04 5.84
N ALA A 66 19.36 -2.93 4.71
CA ALA A 66 19.56 -1.84 3.76
C ALA A 66 19.21 -0.48 4.38
N LEU A 67 18.05 -0.36 5.05
CA LEU A 67 17.64 0.87 5.73
C LEU A 67 18.60 1.28 6.87
N ILE A 68 19.22 0.32 7.54
CA ILE A 68 20.27 0.58 8.52
C ILE A 68 21.54 1.07 7.82
N GLY A 69 21.93 0.43 6.71
CA GLY A 69 23.07 0.86 5.90
C GLY A 69 22.92 2.28 5.36
N ASP A 70 21.69 2.68 5.02
CA ASP A 70 21.35 4.04 4.57
C ASP A 70 21.22 5.05 5.75
N GLY A 71 21.43 4.61 6.99
CA GLY A 71 21.34 5.45 8.19
C GLY A 71 19.93 5.89 8.58
N LEU A 72 18.89 5.19 8.08
CA LEU A 72 17.49 5.54 8.34
C LEU A 72 16.91 4.82 9.55
N LEU A 73 17.38 3.61 9.80
CA LEU A 73 17.03 2.80 10.97
C LEU A 73 18.27 2.43 11.75
N GLU A 74 18.10 2.04 12.99
CA GLU A 74 19.14 1.48 13.82
C GLU A 74 18.62 0.34 14.71
N ARG A 75 19.53 -0.55 15.13
CA ARG A 75 19.24 -1.61 16.09
C ARG A 75 19.62 -1.15 17.48
N VAL A 76 18.70 -1.28 18.42
CA VAL A 76 18.94 -1.05 19.85
C VAL A 76 18.70 -2.32 20.64
N ARG A 77 19.43 -2.53 21.72
CA ARG A 77 19.18 -3.68 22.59
C ARG A 77 17.88 -3.48 23.36
N SER A 78 17.10 -4.53 23.49
CA SER A 78 15.93 -4.52 24.35
C SER A 78 16.36 -4.43 25.81
N GLU A 79 15.73 -3.53 26.58
CA GLU A 79 15.93 -3.42 28.02
C GLU A 79 15.36 -4.62 28.79
N GLN A 80 14.32 -5.26 28.22
CA GLN A 80 13.65 -6.42 28.81
C GLN A 80 14.36 -7.73 28.53
N ASP A 81 14.99 -7.85 27.35
CA ASP A 81 15.74 -9.03 26.93
C ASP A 81 17.00 -8.60 26.17
N HIS A 82 18.12 -8.56 26.86
CA HIS A 82 19.42 -8.16 26.30
C HIS A 82 19.91 -9.04 25.15
N ARG A 83 19.26 -10.17 24.86
CA ARG A 83 19.55 -11.04 23.70
C ARG A 83 18.78 -10.61 22.45
N SER A 84 17.75 -9.78 22.59
CA SER A 84 16.93 -9.32 21.48
C SER A 84 17.28 -7.89 21.09
N PHE A 85 17.06 -7.60 19.79
CA PHE A 85 17.21 -6.26 19.24
C PHE A 85 15.84 -5.72 18.81
N LEU A 86 15.65 -4.45 19.07
CA LEU A 86 14.53 -3.65 18.60
C LEU A 86 15.02 -2.75 17.46
N ILE A 87 14.12 -2.38 16.59
CA ILE A 87 14.40 -1.47 15.47
C ILE A 87 13.78 -0.11 15.80
N GLN A 88 14.55 0.96 15.63
CA GLN A 88 14.05 2.31 15.78
C GLN A 88 14.51 3.22 14.65
N VAL A 89 13.83 4.35 14.49
CA VAL A 89 14.19 5.37 13.51
C VAL A 89 15.37 6.19 13.99
N THR A 90 16.21 6.60 13.04
CA THR A 90 17.22 7.63 13.26
C THR A 90 16.61 9.04 13.16
N GLU A 91 17.35 10.07 13.58
CA GLU A 91 16.93 11.46 13.37
C GLU A 91 16.79 11.79 11.87
N GLN A 92 17.61 11.20 11.02
CA GLN A 92 17.54 11.37 9.57
C GLN A 92 16.17 10.95 9.02
N LEU A 93 15.62 9.78 9.44
CA LEU A 93 14.29 9.36 9.00
C LEU A 93 13.18 10.24 9.58
N ARG A 94 13.35 10.74 10.82
CA ARG A 94 12.42 11.71 11.44
C ARG A 94 12.33 13.00 10.63
N GLU A 95 13.46 13.52 10.18
CA GLU A 95 13.49 14.73 9.32
C GLU A 95 12.84 14.46 7.95
N PHE A 96 13.17 13.33 7.31
CA PHE A 96 12.55 12.97 6.03
C PHE A 96 11.04 12.83 6.10
N ARG A 97 10.52 12.33 7.22
CA ARG A 97 9.08 12.22 7.47
C ARG A 97 8.34 13.57 7.36
N LYS A 98 8.97 14.66 7.77
CA LYS A 98 8.34 16.00 7.82
C LYS A 98 7.89 16.49 6.44
N THR A 99 8.61 16.16 5.37
CA THR A 99 8.29 16.61 4.02
C THR A 99 6.97 16.03 3.50
N PRO A 100 6.74 14.71 3.46
CA PRO A 100 5.44 14.16 3.07
C PRO A 100 4.30 14.64 3.97
N LEU A 101 4.50 14.73 5.28
CA LEU A 101 3.48 15.19 6.21
C LEU A 101 2.97 16.59 5.84
N ARG A 102 3.86 17.57 5.75
CA ARG A 102 3.51 18.94 5.38
C ARG A 102 2.83 19.03 4.01
N HIS A 103 3.26 18.20 3.07
CA HIS A 103 2.67 18.16 1.74
C HIS A 103 1.21 17.68 1.80
N PHE A 104 0.95 16.60 2.52
CA PHE A 104 -0.41 16.07 2.66
C PHE A 104 -1.31 16.94 3.52
N GLU A 105 -0.77 17.64 4.52
CA GLU A 105 -1.51 18.67 5.27
C GLU A 105 -1.99 19.79 4.35
N LYS A 106 -1.11 20.32 3.49
CA LYS A 106 -1.48 21.33 2.48
C LYS A 106 -2.51 20.81 1.48
N MET A 107 -2.32 19.58 1.02
CA MET A 107 -3.28 18.93 0.11
C MET A 107 -4.65 18.76 0.77
N LEU A 108 -4.71 18.38 2.05
CA LEU A 108 -5.95 18.24 2.78
C LEU A 108 -6.66 19.58 2.97
N GLU A 109 -5.90 20.63 3.26
CA GLU A 109 -6.47 21.98 3.38
C GLU A 109 -7.05 22.49 2.05
N ALA A 110 -6.33 22.34 0.95
CA ALA A 110 -6.83 22.68 -0.38
C ALA A 110 -8.07 21.83 -0.75
N PHE A 111 -8.07 20.55 -0.40
CA PHE A 111 -9.22 19.67 -0.59
C PHE A 111 -10.45 20.13 0.22
N ARG A 112 -10.27 20.54 1.48
CA ARG A 112 -11.37 21.06 2.30
C ARG A 112 -11.99 22.33 1.69
N GLN A 113 -11.16 23.25 1.23
CA GLN A 113 -11.62 24.48 0.54
C GLN A 113 -12.37 24.16 -0.76
N TYR A 114 -11.88 23.20 -1.54
CA TYR A 114 -12.53 22.75 -2.77
C TYR A 114 -13.87 22.04 -2.51
N SER A 115 -13.90 21.15 -1.54
CA SER A 115 -15.02 20.24 -1.32
C SER A 115 -16.15 20.83 -0.48
N GLY A 116 -15.86 21.84 0.34
CA GLY A 116 -16.79 22.37 1.33
C GLY A 116 -17.19 21.37 2.43
N ILE A 117 -16.43 20.26 2.58
CA ILE A 117 -16.66 19.25 3.62
C ILE A 117 -16.38 19.86 4.99
N THR A 118 -17.36 19.73 5.89
CA THR A 118 -17.22 20.25 7.26
C THR A 118 -16.26 19.41 8.09
N PRO A 119 -15.71 19.94 9.19
CA PRO A 119 -14.88 19.16 10.11
C PRO A 119 -15.62 17.95 10.68
N GLU A 120 -16.92 18.04 10.94
CA GLU A 120 -17.75 16.95 11.44
C GLU A 120 -17.93 15.85 10.40
N GLU A 121 -18.16 16.20 9.13
CA GLU A 121 -18.23 15.25 8.03
C GLU A 121 -16.89 14.55 7.79
N MET A 122 -15.78 15.29 7.95
CA MET A 122 -14.44 14.70 7.85
C MET A 122 -14.21 13.70 8.98
N ALA A 123 -14.53 14.07 10.23
CA ALA A 123 -14.43 13.19 11.39
C ALA A 123 -15.29 11.92 11.24
N ALA A 124 -16.50 12.05 10.70
CA ALA A 124 -17.36 10.90 10.41
C ALA A 124 -16.74 9.98 9.35
N THR A 125 -16.05 10.53 8.35
CA THR A 125 -15.30 9.76 7.35
C THR A 125 -14.09 9.05 7.97
N GLU A 126 -13.35 9.73 8.82
CA GLU A 126 -12.22 9.16 9.57
C GLU A 126 -12.68 8.00 10.46
N GLU A 127 -13.84 8.12 11.14
CA GLU A 127 -14.41 7.04 11.93
C GLU A 127 -14.69 5.77 11.10
N VAL A 128 -15.12 5.89 9.85
CA VAL A 128 -15.28 4.73 8.95
C VAL A 128 -13.94 4.06 8.69
N PHE A 129 -12.87 4.83 8.46
CA PHE A 129 -11.52 4.28 8.30
C PHE A 129 -10.99 3.61 9.57
N VAL A 130 -11.24 4.22 10.73
CA VAL A 130 -10.86 3.64 12.03
C VAL A 130 -11.55 2.31 12.25
N ARG A 131 -12.87 2.23 12.03
CA ARG A 131 -13.64 0.98 12.12
C ARG A 131 -13.15 -0.07 11.12
N LEU A 132 -12.81 0.34 9.90
CA LEU A 132 -12.20 -0.55 8.90
C LEU A 132 -10.86 -1.14 9.37
N ALA A 133 -10.04 -0.34 10.04
CA ALA A 133 -8.76 -0.78 10.57
C ALA A 133 -8.94 -1.70 11.80
N GLU A 134 -9.90 -1.40 12.67
CA GLU A 134 -10.25 -2.21 13.85
C GLU A 134 -10.82 -3.57 13.47
N SER A 135 -11.64 -3.65 12.41
CA SER A 135 -12.28 -4.91 11.97
C SER A 135 -11.27 -6.01 11.64
N ARG A 136 -10.01 -5.67 11.50
CA ARG A 136 -8.90 -6.62 11.31
C ARG A 136 -8.47 -7.33 12.60
N THR A 137 -8.64 -6.69 13.76
CA THR A 137 -8.13 -7.19 15.04
C THR A 137 -9.12 -8.11 15.76
N GLY A 138 -10.42 -7.93 15.53
CA GLY A 138 -11.47 -8.67 16.20
C GLY A 138 -12.14 -9.66 15.29
N GLY A 139 -11.94 -10.96 15.44
CA GLY A 139 -12.80 -12.07 14.98
C GLY A 139 -13.55 -11.99 13.64
N GLU A 140 -13.74 -10.80 13.08
CA GLU A 140 -14.54 -10.52 11.88
C GLU A 140 -13.88 -10.99 10.58
N LEU A 141 -12.55 -11.03 10.53
CA LEU A 141 -11.84 -11.79 9.49
C LEU A 141 -12.09 -13.29 9.62
N ALA A 142 -12.58 -13.76 10.77
CA ALA A 142 -13.00 -15.14 10.95
C ALA A 142 -14.24 -15.51 10.11
N VAL A 143 -15.07 -14.55 9.73
CA VAL A 143 -16.23 -14.77 8.83
C VAL A 143 -15.78 -15.02 7.39
N ILE A 144 -14.59 -14.57 7.01
CA ILE A 144 -13.94 -14.91 5.74
C ILE A 144 -13.25 -16.29 5.83
N ARG A 145 -13.14 -16.87 7.02
CA ARG A 145 -12.61 -18.22 7.23
C ARG A 145 -13.64 -19.26 6.82
N GLN A 146 -13.37 -20.01 5.79
CA GLN A 146 -13.79 -21.41 5.79
C GLN A 146 -12.97 -22.16 6.86
N PRO A 147 -13.59 -23.06 7.61
CA PRO A 147 -13.07 -23.57 8.88
C PRO A 147 -12.00 -24.65 8.72
N SER A 148 -10.91 -24.42 8.03
CA SER A 148 -9.78 -25.33 8.03
C SER A 148 -8.47 -24.61 7.85
N ASP A 149 -7.71 -24.47 8.93
CA ASP A 149 -6.25 -24.40 8.99
C ASP A 149 -5.51 -23.20 8.35
N LEU A 150 -6.03 -21.98 8.44
CA LEU A 150 -5.25 -20.81 8.16
C LEU A 150 -4.91 -20.07 9.44
N SER A 151 -3.92 -20.58 10.17
CA SER A 151 -3.09 -19.72 11.01
C SER A 151 -2.35 -18.79 10.05
N VAL A 152 -2.82 -17.55 9.92
CA VAL A 152 -2.10 -16.49 9.23
C VAL A 152 -1.04 -15.99 10.21
N PRO A 153 0.25 -16.35 10.06
CA PRO A 153 1.28 -15.79 10.90
C PRO A 153 1.27 -14.29 10.66
N GLY A 154 1.11 -13.49 11.70
CA GLY A 154 1.30 -12.06 11.64
C GLY A 154 0.08 -11.20 11.30
N LEU A 155 -1.14 -11.71 11.42
CA LEU A 155 -2.31 -10.85 11.54
C LEU A 155 -2.32 -10.26 12.96
N VAL A 156 -1.58 -9.17 13.10
CA VAL A 156 -1.74 -8.12 14.09
C VAL A 156 -1.29 -8.45 15.51
N SER A 157 -0.18 -7.90 15.93
CA SER A 157 -0.03 -7.54 17.34
C SER A 157 -1.10 -6.47 17.65
N HIS A 158 -1.93 -6.70 18.66
CA HIS A 158 -3.00 -5.79 19.09
C HIS A 158 -2.50 -4.36 19.40
N GLU A 159 -1.22 -4.22 19.74
CA GLU A 159 -0.59 -2.97 20.15
C GLU A 159 -0.58 -1.87 19.08
N TRP A 160 -0.55 -2.24 17.79
CA TRP A 160 -0.32 -1.27 16.70
C TRP A 160 -1.59 -0.87 15.93
N ASN A 161 -2.75 -1.38 16.32
CA ASN A 161 -4.03 -1.06 15.68
C ASN A 161 -5.13 -0.79 16.73
N THR A 162 -4.77 -0.21 17.86
CA THR A 162 -5.75 0.24 18.85
C THR A 162 -6.53 1.43 18.29
N ARG A 163 -7.81 1.54 18.67
CA ARG A 163 -8.64 2.69 18.30
C ARG A 163 -8.00 4.02 18.74
N GLU A 164 -7.42 4.03 19.94
CA GLU A 164 -6.71 5.19 20.46
C GLU A 164 -5.60 5.65 19.50
N TYR A 165 -4.79 4.72 19.02
CA TYR A 165 -3.74 5.04 18.05
C TYR A 165 -4.30 5.48 16.70
N LEU A 166 -5.29 4.75 16.14
CA LEU A 166 -5.86 5.07 14.84
C LEU A 166 -6.50 6.46 14.80
N ASN A 167 -7.11 6.89 15.92
CA ASN A 167 -7.68 8.23 16.06
C ASN A 167 -6.62 9.36 16.04
N THR A 168 -5.35 9.04 16.23
CA THR A 168 -4.25 10.01 16.09
C THR A 168 -3.79 10.22 14.66
N LEU A 169 -4.21 9.37 13.73
CA LEU A 169 -3.77 9.41 12.35
C LEU A 169 -4.64 10.36 11.52
N PRO A 170 -4.04 11.23 10.72
CA PRO A 170 -4.80 12.02 9.74
C PRO A 170 -5.39 11.11 8.66
N VAL A 171 -6.48 11.55 8.03
CA VAL A 171 -7.27 10.75 7.07
C VAL A 171 -6.43 10.10 5.97
N TRP A 172 -5.44 10.79 5.43
CA TRP A 172 -4.56 10.22 4.39
C TRP A 172 -3.66 9.09 4.93
N SER A 173 -3.21 9.17 6.19
CA SER A 173 -2.49 8.06 6.85
C SER A 173 -3.41 6.88 7.09
N LEU A 174 -4.66 7.11 7.51
CA LEU A 174 -5.68 6.07 7.64
C LEU A 174 -5.96 5.37 6.30
N ILE A 175 -6.06 6.13 5.21
CA ILE A 175 -6.24 5.56 3.85
C ILE A 175 -5.07 4.65 3.49
N LEU A 176 -3.83 5.11 3.69
CA LEU A 176 -2.63 4.33 3.41
C LEU A 176 -2.53 3.10 4.32
N HIS A 177 -2.76 3.29 5.62
CA HIS A 177 -2.75 2.24 6.62
C HIS A 177 -3.77 1.15 6.28
N PHE A 178 -5.02 1.55 6.04
CA PHE A 178 -6.09 0.64 5.69
C PHE A 178 -5.78 -0.13 4.40
N THR A 179 -5.40 0.54 3.33
CA THR A 179 -5.17 -0.13 2.03
C THR A 179 -3.94 -1.02 2.03
N THR A 180 -2.88 -0.66 2.74
CA THR A 180 -1.71 -1.52 2.91
C THR A 180 -2.09 -2.76 3.70
N ASN A 181 -2.81 -2.57 4.77
CA ASN A 181 -3.19 -3.62 5.69
C ASN A 181 -4.33 -4.52 5.18
N LEU A 182 -5.26 -3.99 4.40
CA LEU A 182 -6.35 -4.77 3.82
C LEU A 182 -5.87 -5.66 2.66
N LYS A 183 -4.94 -5.17 1.86
CA LYS A 183 -4.38 -5.95 0.75
C LYS A 183 -3.78 -7.27 1.25
N ILE A 184 -3.10 -7.25 2.40
CA ILE A 184 -2.45 -8.45 2.98
C ILE A 184 -3.46 -9.55 3.35
N PRO A 185 -4.53 -9.29 4.13
CA PRO A 185 -5.53 -10.32 4.43
C PRO A 185 -6.25 -10.87 3.21
N ALA A 186 -6.65 -10.02 2.27
CA ALA A 186 -7.27 -10.46 1.02
C ALA A 186 -6.34 -11.37 0.20
N MET A 187 -5.04 -11.08 0.22
CA MET A 187 -4.01 -11.90 -0.39
C MET A 187 -3.86 -13.25 0.28
N VAL A 188 -3.80 -13.27 1.62
CA VAL A 188 -3.62 -14.49 2.39
C VAL A 188 -4.82 -15.42 2.25
N TYR A 189 -6.04 -14.88 2.26
CA TYR A 189 -7.26 -15.64 2.08
C TYR A 189 -7.28 -16.42 0.76
N TYR A 190 -6.88 -15.78 -0.35
CA TYR A 190 -6.90 -16.42 -1.68
C TYR A 190 -5.69 -17.29 -1.99
N TYR A 191 -4.55 -17.00 -1.36
CA TYR A 191 -3.28 -17.64 -1.72
C TYR A 191 -2.65 -18.44 -0.59
N GLY A 192 -3.34 -18.56 0.56
CA GLY A 192 -2.82 -19.10 1.81
C GLY A 192 -2.25 -20.52 1.78
N LYS A 193 -2.64 -21.36 0.82
CA LYS A 193 -1.99 -22.67 0.59
C LYS A 193 -0.84 -22.61 -0.43
N ARG A 194 -0.67 -21.51 -1.18
CA ARG A 194 0.37 -21.37 -2.21
C ARG A 194 1.36 -20.23 -1.98
N GLY A 195 1.27 -19.53 -0.85
CA GLY A 195 2.31 -18.69 -0.21
C GLY A 195 3.12 -17.69 -1.02
N ARG A 196 2.78 -17.40 -2.29
CA ARG A 196 3.67 -16.70 -3.22
C ARG A 196 3.21 -15.32 -3.66
N MET A 197 2.09 -14.79 -3.12
CA MET A 197 1.66 -13.43 -3.44
C MET A 197 2.23 -12.41 -2.46
N THR A 198 2.89 -11.40 -3.00
CA THR A 198 3.37 -10.24 -2.25
C THR A 198 2.64 -8.98 -2.69
N LEU A 199 2.68 -7.93 -1.87
CA LEU A 199 2.12 -6.62 -2.22
C LEU A 199 2.69 -6.10 -3.55
N GLY A 200 4.00 -6.28 -3.79
CA GLY A 200 4.66 -5.93 -5.05
C GLY A 200 4.03 -6.64 -6.25
N LYS A 201 3.82 -7.97 -6.16
CA LYS A 201 3.19 -8.76 -7.24
C LYS A 201 1.76 -8.27 -7.54
N ILE A 202 0.96 -7.94 -6.53
CA ILE A 202 -0.41 -7.42 -6.73
C ILE A 202 -0.39 -6.06 -7.41
N ARG A 203 0.48 -5.15 -6.98
CA ARG A 203 0.62 -3.83 -7.60
C ARG A 203 1.02 -3.96 -9.07
N LEU A 204 1.99 -4.81 -9.36
CA LEU A 204 2.43 -5.09 -10.73
C LEU A 204 1.30 -5.72 -11.56
N MET A 205 0.57 -6.67 -11.01
CA MET A 205 -0.57 -7.30 -11.67
C MET A 205 -1.68 -6.30 -12.01
N ASN A 206 -2.01 -5.38 -11.09
CA ASN A 206 -2.99 -4.32 -11.32
C ASN A 206 -2.51 -3.33 -12.37
N TYR A 207 -1.25 -2.94 -12.33
CA TYR A 207 -0.65 -2.04 -13.33
C TYR A 207 -0.67 -2.65 -14.73
N LEU A 208 -0.22 -3.89 -14.88
CA LEU A 208 -0.25 -4.60 -16.16
C LEU A 208 -1.67 -4.76 -16.70
N PHE A 209 -2.62 -5.06 -15.82
CA PHE A 209 -4.03 -5.16 -16.23
C PHE A 209 -4.55 -3.82 -16.74
N CYS A 210 -4.22 -2.75 -16.06
CA CYS A 210 -4.65 -1.42 -16.41
C CYS A 210 -4.13 -1.01 -17.78
N LEU A 211 -2.83 -1.15 -18.01
CA LEU A 211 -2.22 -0.84 -19.30
C LEU A 211 -2.86 -1.65 -20.44
N SER A 212 -3.07 -2.95 -20.23
CA SER A 212 -3.66 -3.81 -21.26
C SER A 212 -5.12 -3.49 -21.54
N SER A 213 -5.91 -3.15 -20.49
CA SER A 213 -7.37 -2.95 -20.62
C SER A 213 -7.77 -1.56 -21.10
N HIS A 214 -6.99 -0.53 -20.77
CA HIS A 214 -7.35 0.86 -21.04
C HIS A 214 -6.50 1.53 -22.11
N LYS A 215 -5.26 1.08 -22.29
CA LYS A 215 -4.31 1.68 -23.23
C LYS A 215 -3.84 0.74 -24.33
N ASN A 216 -4.15 -0.54 -24.23
CA ASN A 216 -3.62 -1.59 -25.10
C ASN A 216 -2.08 -1.57 -25.19
N GLU A 217 -1.43 -1.24 -24.07
CA GLU A 217 0.02 -1.10 -23.94
C GLU A 217 0.62 -2.31 -23.24
N THR A 218 1.83 -2.67 -23.67
CA THR A 218 2.65 -3.72 -23.05
C THR A 218 3.97 -3.09 -22.61
N PRO A 219 4.18 -2.87 -21.29
CA PRO A 219 5.35 -2.16 -20.79
C PRO A 219 6.60 -3.03 -20.86
N LEU A 220 7.75 -2.37 -21.02
CA LEU A 220 9.07 -2.95 -20.80
C LEU A 220 9.42 -2.98 -19.31
N ILE A 221 10.40 -3.79 -18.93
CA ILE A 221 10.90 -3.84 -17.54
C ILE A 221 11.37 -2.47 -17.07
N LYS A 222 12.04 -1.70 -17.94
CA LYS A 222 12.50 -0.34 -17.62
C LYS A 222 11.34 0.63 -17.32
N ASP A 223 10.23 0.51 -18.06
CA ASP A 223 9.06 1.36 -17.86
C ASP A 223 8.36 1.03 -16.53
N ILE A 224 8.28 -0.26 -16.21
CA ILE A 224 7.79 -0.75 -14.92
C ILE A 224 8.69 -0.24 -13.79
N ALA A 225 10.02 -0.34 -13.95
CA ALA A 225 10.98 0.12 -12.96
C ALA A 225 10.86 1.63 -12.70
N ALA A 226 10.77 2.42 -13.77
CA ALA A 226 10.54 3.86 -13.69
C ALA A 226 9.21 4.19 -12.99
N ARG A 227 8.12 3.52 -13.39
CA ARG A 227 6.78 3.74 -12.80
C ARG A 227 6.72 3.45 -11.30
N PHE A 228 7.42 2.42 -10.84
CA PHE A 228 7.43 2.00 -9.43
C PHE A 228 8.65 2.53 -8.66
N ARG A 229 9.52 3.31 -9.31
CA ARG A 229 10.73 3.91 -8.72
C ARG A 229 11.61 2.88 -8.01
N VAL A 230 11.83 1.76 -8.68
CA VAL A 230 12.67 0.65 -8.21
C VAL A 230 13.69 0.29 -9.28
N SER A 231 14.77 -0.40 -8.90
CA SER A 231 15.76 -0.85 -9.87
C SER A 231 15.17 -1.88 -10.85
N SER A 232 15.64 -1.89 -12.09
CA SER A 232 15.27 -2.91 -13.08
C SER A 232 15.57 -4.33 -12.60
N GLY A 233 16.56 -4.50 -11.73
CA GLY A 233 16.89 -5.79 -11.11
C GLY A 233 15.77 -6.29 -10.20
N VAL A 234 15.22 -5.44 -9.34
CA VAL A 234 14.08 -5.77 -8.46
C VAL A 234 12.85 -6.14 -9.29
N VAL A 235 12.56 -5.36 -10.35
CA VAL A 235 11.45 -5.68 -11.25
C VAL A 235 11.69 -7.02 -11.92
N SER A 236 12.89 -7.26 -12.47
CA SER A 236 13.23 -8.51 -13.16
C SER A 236 13.08 -9.72 -12.25
N GLN A 237 13.54 -9.63 -11.01
CA GLN A 237 13.39 -10.70 -10.02
C GLN A 237 11.91 -10.99 -9.72
N THR A 238 11.11 -9.94 -9.50
CA THR A 238 9.68 -10.07 -9.24
C THR A 238 8.95 -10.66 -10.45
N MET A 239 9.28 -10.18 -11.67
CA MET A 239 8.71 -10.72 -12.91
C MET A 239 9.06 -12.18 -13.13
N ASN A 240 10.31 -12.59 -12.88
CA ASN A 240 10.72 -13.98 -13.00
C ASN A 240 9.90 -14.87 -12.05
N ALA A 241 9.70 -14.45 -10.81
CA ALA A 241 8.83 -15.18 -9.87
C ALA A 241 7.37 -15.24 -10.37
N MET A 242 6.84 -14.15 -10.95
CA MET A 242 5.48 -14.14 -11.51
C MET A 242 5.35 -14.99 -12.78
N ILE A 243 6.43 -15.11 -13.59
CA ILE A 243 6.48 -16.03 -14.74
C ILE A 243 6.46 -17.47 -14.27
N GLN A 244 7.27 -17.83 -13.27
CA GLN A 244 7.27 -19.17 -12.67
C GLN A 244 5.90 -19.54 -12.07
N ASP A 245 5.20 -18.57 -11.52
CA ASP A 245 3.84 -18.74 -10.99
C ASP A 245 2.77 -18.74 -12.11
N GLY A 246 3.16 -18.58 -13.39
CA GLY A 246 2.26 -18.55 -14.54
C GLY A 246 1.36 -17.31 -14.64
N MET A 247 1.68 -16.23 -13.92
CA MET A 247 0.84 -15.03 -13.86
C MET A 247 1.09 -14.06 -15.00
N VAL A 248 2.34 -13.97 -15.43
CA VAL A 248 2.78 -13.07 -16.51
C VAL A 248 3.63 -13.83 -17.51
N GLU A 249 3.77 -13.27 -18.69
CA GLU A 249 4.63 -13.79 -19.75
C GLU A 249 5.43 -12.66 -20.41
N ARG A 250 6.54 -13.04 -21.03
CA ARG A 250 7.34 -12.16 -21.87
C ARG A 250 6.83 -12.23 -23.29
N VAL A 251 6.68 -11.07 -23.92
CA VAL A 251 6.26 -10.97 -25.32
C VAL A 251 7.21 -10.07 -26.10
N SER A 252 7.55 -10.50 -27.32
CA SER A 252 8.31 -9.69 -28.26
C SER A 252 7.41 -8.61 -28.84
N LEU A 253 7.88 -7.36 -28.89
CA LEU A 253 7.09 -6.21 -29.32
C LEU A 253 7.45 -5.80 -30.76
N PRO A 254 6.47 -5.70 -31.69
CA PRO A 254 6.72 -5.14 -33.02
C PRO A 254 6.93 -3.61 -32.93
N PRO A 255 7.65 -2.98 -33.86
CA PRO A 255 8.38 -3.60 -34.96
C PRO A 255 9.76 -4.16 -34.56
N ASP A 256 10.28 -3.80 -33.36
CA ASP A 256 11.59 -4.28 -32.90
C ASP A 256 11.40 -5.48 -31.96
N HIS A 257 11.54 -6.66 -32.51
CA HIS A 257 11.43 -7.93 -31.79
C HIS A 257 12.51 -8.17 -30.72
N ARG A 258 13.49 -7.28 -30.57
CA ARG A 258 14.47 -7.28 -29.48
C ARG A 258 13.88 -6.68 -28.21
N LEU A 259 12.81 -5.88 -28.34
CA LEU A 259 12.10 -5.33 -27.20
C LEU A 259 11.18 -6.38 -26.60
N ILE A 260 11.39 -6.68 -25.33
CA ILE A 260 10.61 -7.66 -24.58
C ILE A 260 9.71 -6.93 -23.60
N GLY A 261 8.42 -7.00 -23.87
CA GLY A 261 7.38 -6.50 -22.98
C GLY A 261 6.86 -7.58 -22.02
N ILE A 262 6.10 -7.14 -21.02
CA ILE A 262 5.48 -8.00 -20.01
C ILE A 262 3.98 -7.84 -20.09
N ARG A 263 3.24 -8.96 -20.13
CA ARG A 263 1.78 -8.94 -20.04
C ARG A 263 1.24 -10.03 -19.11
N LEU A 264 -0.01 -9.86 -18.67
CA LEU A 264 -0.72 -10.88 -17.90
C LEU A 264 -1.11 -12.07 -18.78
N THR A 265 -0.94 -13.26 -18.24
CA THR A 265 -1.51 -14.48 -18.81
C THR A 265 -3.01 -14.58 -18.48
N GLN A 266 -3.72 -15.53 -19.09
CA GLN A 266 -5.10 -15.85 -18.70
C GLN A 266 -5.20 -16.30 -17.24
N GLN A 267 -4.18 -16.98 -16.72
CA GLN A 267 -4.09 -17.35 -15.31
C GLN A 267 -3.94 -16.11 -14.42
N GLY A 268 -3.06 -15.17 -14.79
CA GLY A 268 -2.89 -13.89 -14.09
C GLY A 268 -4.18 -13.06 -14.07
N LEU A 269 -4.90 -13.02 -15.20
CA LEU A 269 -6.20 -12.35 -15.28
C LEU A 269 -7.26 -12.99 -14.39
N ARG A 270 -7.35 -14.33 -14.36
CA ARG A 270 -8.26 -15.05 -13.45
C ARG A 270 -7.94 -14.76 -11.99
N MET A 271 -6.66 -14.82 -11.64
CA MET A 271 -6.17 -14.55 -10.31
C MET A 271 -6.49 -13.12 -9.84
N ARG A 272 -6.29 -12.13 -10.71
CA ARG A 272 -6.67 -10.75 -10.42
C ARG A 272 -8.18 -10.58 -10.18
N ARG A 273 -9.02 -11.21 -11.02
CA ARG A 273 -10.49 -11.17 -10.84
C ARG A 273 -10.91 -11.78 -9.50
N GLN A 274 -10.28 -12.87 -9.11
CA GLN A 274 -10.52 -13.50 -7.81
C GLN A 274 -10.13 -12.58 -6.65
N CYS A 275 -8.98 -11.91 -6.72
CA CYS A 275 -8.59 -10.91 -5.73
C CYS A 275 -9.60 -9.76 -5.62
N ALA A 276 -10.06 -9.25 -6.78
CA ALA A 276 -11.05 -8.18 -6.81
C ALA A 276 -12.40 -8.61 -6.22
N ALA A 277 -12.86 -9.80 -6.55
CA ALA A 277 -14.12 -10.35 -6.04
C ALA A 277 -14.10 -10.50 -4.52
N SER A 278 -12.97 -10.98 -3.96
CA SER A 278 -12.83 -11.13 -2.51
C SER A 278 -12.81 -9.81 -1.78
N TYR A 279 -12.08 -8.85 -2.33
CA TYR A 279 -12.08 -7.51 -1.78
C TYR A 279 -13.50 -6.92 -1.78
N THR A 280 -14.24 -7.10 -2.88
CA THR A 280 -15.62 -6.64 -2.98
C THR A 280 -16.50 -7.29 -1.93
N CYS A 281 -16.39 -8.61 -1.76
CA CYS A 281 -17.15 -9.36 -0.76
C CYS A 281 -16.82 -8.87 0.66
N PHE A 282 -15.53 -8.70 0.97
CA PHE A 282 -15.09 -8.16 2.26
C PHE A 282 -15.70 -6.76 2.51
N MET A 283 -15.56 -5.86 1.53
CA MET A 283 -16.09 -4.50 1.67
C MET A 283 -17.61 -4.47 1.83
N GLN A 284 -18.34 -5.29 1.09
CA GLN A 284 -19.79 -5.40 1.23
C GLN A 284 -20.18 -5.88 2.63
N ASN A 285 -19.54 -6.93 3.14
CA ASN A 285 -19.78 -7.42 4.48
C ASN A 285 -19.42 -6.41 5.57
N PHE A 286 -18.36 -5.65 5.38
CA PHE A 286 -17.97 -4.60 6.30
C PHE A 286 -18.96 -3.43 6.27
N LEU A 287 -19.22 -2.90 5.07
CA LEU A 287 -20.09 -1.73 4.89
C LEU A 287 -21.53 -2.02 5.34
N SER A 288 -22.02 -3.26 5.22
CA SER A 288 -23.37 -3.62 5.70
C SER A 288 -23.57 -3.43 7.21
N ARG A 289 -22.52 -3.19 7.98
CA ARG A 289 -22.53 -2.94 9.43
C ARG A 289 -22.33 -1.48 9.81
N ILE A 290 -22.20 -0.61 8.82
CA ILE A 290 -22.05 0.84 8.99
C ILE A 290 -23.38 1.51 8.66
N GLU A 291 -23.69 2.57 9.37
CA GLU A 291 -24.90 3.36 9.13
C GLU A 291 -24.91 3.89 7.69
N PRO A 292 -26.04 3.78 6.96
CA PRO A 292 -26.11 4.15 5.53
C PRO A 292 -25.62 5.58 5.25
N GLU A 293 -25.94 6.54 6.12
CA GLU A 293 -25.58 7.94 5.97
C GLU A 293 -24.04 8.12 6.01
N LYS A 294 -23.36 7.35 6.85
CA LYS A 294 -21.88 7.39 6.93
C LYS A 294 -21.25 6.75 5.69
N ILE A 295 -21.88 5.73 5.11
CA ILE A 295 -21.41 5.12 3.86
C ILE A 295 -21.55 6.09 2.69
N GLU A 296 -22.69 6.78 2.59
CA GLU A 296 -22.92 7.78 1.55
C GLU A 296 -21.91 8.93 1.66
N LEU A 297 -21.70 9.43 2.88
CA LEU A 297 -20.68 10.45 3.15
C LEU A 297 -19.28 9.96 2.76
N PHE A 298 -18.91 8.75 3.16
CA PHE A 298 -17.61 8.15 2.85
C PHE A 298 -17.40 8.04 1.33
N ASP A 299 -18.40 7.56 0.57
CA ASP A 299 -18.32 7.46 -0.89
C ASP A 299 -18.27 8.85 -1.55
N ARG A 300 -19.02 9.82 -1.02
CA ARG A 300 -18.97 11.21 -1.45
C ARG A 300 -17.59 11.79 -1.28
N VAL A 301 -16.97 11.64 -0.09
CA VAL A 301 -15.61 12.15 0.20
C VAL A 301 -14.58 11.53 -0.74
N LEU A 302 -14.61 10.20 -0.93
CA LEU A 302 -13.70 9.53 -1.87
C LEU A 302 -13.88 10.02 -3.32
N ASN A 303 -15.12 10.22 -3.75
CA ASN A 303 -15.41 10.73 -5.09
C ASN A 303 -14.91 12.16 -5.28
N MET A 304 -15.18 13.04 -4.30
CA MET A 304 -14.73 14.43 -4.32
C MET A 304 -13.21 14.52 -4.27
N THR A 305 -12.53 13.65 -3.50
CA THR A 305 -11.07 13.55 -3.50
C THR A 305 -10.53 13.25 -4.91
N LEU A 306 -11.12 12.27 -5.60
CA LEU A 306 -10.70 11.94 -6.97
C LEU A 306 -11.01 13.06 -7.97
N GLN A 307 -12.11 13.82 -7.77
CA GLN A 307 -12.42 14.99 -8.59
C GLN A 307 -11.43 16.13 -8.33
N PHE A 308 -11.15 16.44 -7.07
CA PHE A 308 -10.15 17.43 -6.68
C PHE A 308 -8.78 17.14 -7.31
N LEU A 309 -8.31 15.89 -7.22
CA LEU A 309 -7.03 15.49 -7.80
C LEU A 309 -6.96 15.61 -9.34
N LYS A 310 -8.09 15.84 -10.02
CA LYS A 310 -8.14 16.14 -11.45
C LYS A 310 -8.12 17.64 -11.78
N THR A 311 -8.36 18.51 -10.79
CA THR A 311 -8.23 19.95 -10.95
C THR A 311 -6.77 20.36 -11.11
N ASP A 312 -6.50 21.56 -11.63
CA ASP A 312 -5.12 22.04 -11.75
C ASP A 312 -4.47 22.22 -10.39
N GLU A 313 -5.24 22.67 -9.38
CA GLU A 313 -4.78 22.77 -7.99
C GLU A 313 -4.44 21.40 -7.41
N GLY A 314 -5.33 20.43 -7.55
CA GLY A 314 -5.12 19.05 -7.05
C GLY A 314 -3.94 18.36 -7.74
N LYS A 315 -3.78 18.55 -9.05
CA LYS A 315 -2.63 18.03 -9.81
C LYS A 315 -1.29 18.55 -9.32
N ALA A 316 -1.25 19.78 -8.80
CA ALA A 316 -0.02 20.36 -8.24
C ALA A 316 0.52 19.59 -7.02
N PHE A 317 -0.33 18.81 -6.36
CA PHE A 317 0.05 17.92 -5.24
C PHE A 317 0.51 16.53 -5.71
N LEU A 318 0.33 16.17 -6.97
CA LEU A 318 0.65 14.83 -7.48
C LEU A 318 2.07 14.76 -8.02
N MET A 319 2.59 13.55 -8.15
CA MET A 319 3.76 13.34 -8.99
C MET A 319 3.39 13.62 -10.46
N PRO A 320 4.36 14.08 -11.31
CA PRO A 320 4.06 14.49 -12.68
C PRO A 320 3.33 13.45 -13.53
N GLU A 321 3.68 12.19 -13.38
CA GLU A 321 3.07 11.08 -14.13
C GLU A 321 1.61 10.82 -13.71
N ASP A 322 1.26 11.01 -12.43
CA ASP A 322 -0.12 10.90 -11.96
C ASP A 322 -0.94 12.13 -12.36
N ALA A 323 -0.32 13.33 -12.38
CA ALA A 323 -0.96 14.56 -12.82
C ALA A 323 -1.31 14.56 -14.32
N SER A 324 -0.54 13.86 -15.16
CA SER A 324 -0.81 13.71 -16.60
C SER A 324 -2.04 12.86 -16.94
N GLY A 325 -2.73 12.29 -15.94
CA GLY A 325 -3.88 11.41 -16.15
C GLY A 325 -3.54 10.02 -16.68
N THR A 326 -2.27 9.64 -16.66
CA THR A 326 -1.81 8.31 -17.09
C THR A 326 -2.11 7.23 -16.05
N CYS A 327 -2.62 7.60 -14.89
CA CYS A 327 -3.09 6.63 -13.90
C CYS A 327 -4.39 5.97 -14.33
N CYS A 328 -4.33 4.67 -14.45
CA CYS A 328 -5.48 3.82 -14.70
C CYS A 328 -6.05 3.37 -13.34
N TYR A 329 -7.01 4.07 -12.82
CA TYR A 329 -7.75 3.67 -11.62
C TYR A 329 -9.23 3.49 -11.88
#